data_4ec3b8c9f0915bf3684988d225e79698
#
_entry.id   4ec3b8c9f0915bf3684988d225e79698
#
_cell.length_a   1.000
_cell.length_b   1.000
_cell.length_c   1.000
_cell.angle_alpha   90.00
_cell.angle_beta   90.00
_cell.angle_gamma   90.00
#
_symmetry.space_group_name_H-M   'P 1'
#
loop_
_entity.id
_entity.type
_entity.pdbx_description
1 polymer ?
#
loop_
_entity_poly.entity_id
_entity_poly.type
_entity_poly.pdbx_seq_one_letter_code
_entity_poly.pdbx_strand_id
1 'polypeptide(L)'
;MKNFDSRTYSINDFLEWHDKGQLILSPKFQRRSVWTDNAKSYLIDTIVRGKPIPKVFIRQSINVSSRQSIREIVDGQQRLRTIISFLNDGFVINKRHNQEFGGYYFSQLDSVNSEIQALILNYEISADLLVNLPDSEILDIFSRLNSYSVTLNEQEKINANNFGPFKVLADNISHKYNDFWLKNNIINSQNVLRMGDVTLVSDLIIAMCEGIQTKKQIKSYYAKYENNFPYEENILESCFDHTISVISNVFDDDLKSTEFKRIHLFYTLFTAIYHMLYGIKNIELTH
;
A
#
# COMPACT_ATOMS: atom_id res chain seq x y z
N MET A 1 27.93 -17.23 -2.58
CA MET A 1 28.26 -16.37 -3.70
C MET A 1 27.46 -15.06 -3.55
N LYS A 2 28.04 -13.89 -3.81
CA LYS A 2 27.31 -12.62 -3.65
C LYS A 2 26.37 -12.45 -4.85
N ASN A 3 25.05 -12.42 -4.63
CA ASN A 3 24.02 -12.35 -5.68
C ASN A 3 23.50 -10.92 -5.91
N PHE A 4 24.26 -9.90 -5.50
CA PHE A 4 23.90 -8.50 -5.68
C PHE A 4 25.13 -7.63 -5.97
N ASP A 5 24.93 -6.53 -6.67
CA ASP A 5 25.94 -5.53 -7.00
C ASP A 5 25.56 -4.20 -6.34
N SER A 6 26.49 -3.61 -5.58
CA SER A 6 26.24 -2.35 -4.87
C SER A 6 26.74 -1.18 -5.70
N ARG A 7 25.83 -0.22 -5.95
CA ARG A 7 26.09 1.00 -6.74
C ARG A 7 25.53 2.22 -6.05
N THR A 8 25.92 3.39 -6.50
CA THR A 8 25.32 4.68 -6.16
C THR A 8 24.66 5.27 -7.39
N TYR A 9 23.50 5.91 -7.14
CA TYR A 9 22.76 6.62 -8.17
C TYR A 9 22.29 7.96 -7.60
N SER A 10 22.32 9.00 -8.42
CA SER A 10 21.79 10.29 -8.03
C SER A 10 20.26 10.28 -7.97
N ILE A 11 19.67 11.21 -7.24
CA ILE A 11 18.21 11.42 -7.26
C ILE A 11 17.75 11.69 -8.71
N ASN A 12 18.54 12.42 -9.49
CA ASN A 12 18.25 12.68 -10.90
C ASN A 12 18.15 11.40 -11.73
N ASP A 13 19.02 10.40 -11.49
CA ASP A 13 18.93 9.10 -12.18
C ASP A 13 17.58 8.41 -11.91
N PHE A 14 17.12 8.42 -10.67
CA PHE A 14 15.82 7.86 -10.30
C PHE A 14 14.65 8.62 -10.94
N LEU A 15 14.73 9.95 -11.02
CA LEU A 15 13.73 10.78 -11.68
C LEU A 15 13.66 10.45 -13.17
N GLU A 16 14.80 10.40 -13.86
CA GLU A 16 14.86 10.06 -15.28
C GLU A 16 14.27 8.66 -15.57
N TRP A 17 14.57 7.66 -14.74
CA TRP A 17 14.00 6.32 -14.92
C TRP A 17 12.51 6.31 -14.68
N HIS A 18 12.04 7.10 -13.73
CA HIS A 18 10.61 7.26 -13.46
C HIS A 18 9.88 7.88 -14.65
N ASP A 19 10.39 8.98 -15.18
CA ASP A 19 9.81 9.71 -16.31
C ASP A 19 9.80 8.87 -17.62
N LYS A 20 10.83 8.04 -17.80
CA LYS A 20 10.92 7.08 -18.91
C LYS A 20 10.08 5.81 -18.71
N GLY A 21 9.35 5.67 -17.60
CA GLY A 21 8.58 4.47 -17.26
C GLY A 21 9.44 3.22 -17.00
N GLN A 22 10.71 3.41 -16.68
CA GLN A 22 11.69 2.36 -16.41
C GLN A 22 11.84 2.03 -14.91
N LEU A 23 11.18 2.80 -14.03
CA LEU A 23 11.18 2.63 -12.58
C LEU A 23 9.79 2.21 -12.09
N ILE A 24 9.71 1.02 -11.50
CA ILE A 24 8.48 0.50 -10.90
C ILE A 24 8.56 0.69 -9.38
N LEU A 25 7.76 1.63 -8.85
CA LEU A 25 7.69 1.95 -7.43
C LEU A 25 6.61 1.14 -6.68
N SER A 26 5.84 0.32 -7.38
CA SER A 26 4.75 -0.47 -6.79
C SER A 26 4.82 -1.90 -7.31
N PRO A 27 5.79 -2.72 -6.89
CA PRO A 27 5.78 -4.12 -7.22
C PRO A 27 4.59 -4.83 -6.55
N LYS A 28 4.20 -5.97 -7.13
CA LYS A 28 3.00 -6.76 -6.76
C LYS A 28 2.90 -7.16 -5.27
N PHE A 29 3.98 -6.99 -4.50
CA PHE A 29 4.07 -7.55 -3.12
C PHE A 29 4.09 -6.48 -2.03
N GLN A 30 3.83 -5.18 -2.30
CA GLN A 30 4.13 -4.17 -1.30
C GLN A 30 2.95 -3.35 -0.78
N ARG A 31 3.22 -2.75 0.37
CA ARG A 31 2.31 -1.93 1.18
C ARG A 31 1.90 -0.65 0.47
N ARG A 32 0.74 -0.14 0.83
CA ARG A 32 0.32 1.24 0.52
C ARG A 32 1.33 2.25 1.10
N SER A 33 1.33 3.47 0.56
CA SER A 33 2.14 4.56 1.10
C SER A 33 1.75 4.82 2.55
N VAL A 34 2.70 4.67 3.48
CA VAL A 34 2.48 4.65 4.94
C VAL A 34 2.98 5.93 5.59
N TRP A 35 3.80 6.72 4.86
CA TRP A 35 4.48 7.84 5.46
C TRP A 35 3.58 9.05 5.64
N THR A 36 3.53 9.55 6.88
CA THR A 36 2.91 10.82 7.21
C THR A 36 3.69 11.97 6.58
N ASP A 37 3.05 13.13 6.39
CA ASP A 37 3.72 14.31 5.84
C ASP A 37 4.91 14.74 6.71
N ASN A 38 4.86 14.49 8.01
CA ASN A 38 5.99 14.72 8.91
C ASN A 38 7.19 13.81 8.56
N ALA A 39 6.96 12.53 8.30
CA ALA A 39 8.03 11.60 7.91
C ALA A 39 8.60 11.93 6.52
N LYS A 40 7.74 12.33 5.57
CA LYS A 40 8.15 12.77 4.23
C LYS A 40 9.07 14.01 4.32
N SER A 41 8.62 15.03 5.05
CA SER A 41 9.38 16.26 5.26
C SER A 41 10.73 16.00 5.95
N TYR A 42 10.76 15.09 6.95
CA TYR A 42 12.00 14.73 7.64
C TYR A 42 13.01 14.05 6.71
N LEU A 43 12.56 13.21 5.77
CA LEU A 43 13.45 12.64 4.75
C LEU A 43 14.08 13.73 3.88
N ILE A 44 13.26 14.67 3.38
CA ILE A 44 13.75 15.75 2.52
C ILE A 44 14.74 16.66 3.28
N ASP A 45 14.45 16.98 4.55
CA ASP A 45 15.41 17.71 5.40
C ASP A 45 16.73 16.95 5.55
N THR A 46 16.68 15.62 5.68
CA THR A 46 17.89 14.78 5.76
C THR A 46 18.75 14.89 4.50
N ILE A 47 18.10 14.89 3.31
CA ILE A 47 18.75 15.03 2.01
C ILE A 47 19.34 16.43 1.85
N VAL A 48 18.56 17.48 2.15
CA VAL A 48 19.00 18.88 2.10
C VAL A 48 20.24 19.13 2.97
N ARG A 49 20.33 18.44 4.11
CA ARG A 49 21.50 18.51 5.00
C ARG A 49 22.68 17.62 4.57
N GLY A 50 22.57 16.92 3.44
CA GLY A 50 23.62 15.99 2.97
C GLY A 50 23.86 14.80 3.90
N LYS A 51 22.89 14.44 4.76
CA LYS A 51 23.01 13.33 5.69
C LYS A 51 22.66 12.01 5.01
N PRO A 52 23.28 10.87 5.40
CA PRO A 52 23.02 9.59 4.76
C PRO A 52 21.60 9.09 5.03
N ILE A 53 20.99 8.49 4.02
CA ILE A 53 19.74 7.75 4.11
C ILE A 53 19.98 6.27 3.88
N PRO A 54 19.10 5.36 4.38
CA PRO A 54 19.25 3.94 4.14
C PRO A 54 19.21 3.62 2.64
N LYS A 55 20.03 2.63 2.22
CA LYS A 55 20.11 2.18 0.83
C LYS A 55 18.79 1.62 0.32
N VAL A 56 18.63 1.59 -1.00
CA VAL A 56 17.50 0.98 -1.69
C VAL A 56 17.89 -0.37 -2.30
N PHE A 57 16.91 -1.27 -2.46
CA PHE A 57 17.10 -2.54 -3.12
C PHE A 57 16.31 -2.56 -4.42
N ILE A 58 16.99 -2.86 -5.52
CA ILE A 58 16.46 -2.76 -6.88
C ILE A 58 16.57 -4.11 -7.56
N ARG A 59 15.46 -4.68 -8.00
CA ARG A 59 15.46 -5.76 -8.98
C ARG A 59 15.61 -5.17 -10.37
N GLN A 60 16.61 -5.60 -11.11
CA GLN A 60 16.80 -5.20 -12.50
C GLN A 60 16.48 -6.37 -13.41
N SER A 61 15.61 -6.12 -14.39
CA SER A 61 15.24 -7.05 -15.47
C SER A 61 15.31 -6.34 -16.81
N ILE A 62 15.34 -7.11 -17.89
CA ILE A 62 15.30 -6.59 -19.26
C ILE A 62 13.94 -6.94 -19.87
N ASN A 63 13.21 -5.93 -20.31
CA ASN A 63 12.05 -6.14 -21.17
C ASN A 63 12.55 -6.47 -22.59
N VAL A 64 12.41 -7.74 -23.00
CA VAL A 64 12.93 -8.22 -24.28
C VAL A 64 12.28 -7.50 -25.47
N SER A 65 10.99 -7.19 -25.36
CA SER A 65 10.24 -6.54 -26.45
C SER A 65 10.67 -5.11 -26.70
N SER A 66 10.87 -4.32 -25.63
CA SER A 66 11.31 -2.91 -25.73
C SER A 66 12.84 -2.76 -25.65
N ARG A 67 13.58 -3.84 -25.33
CA ARG A 67 15.03 -3.84 -25.06
C ARG A 67 15.46 -2.84 -23.99
N GLN A 68 14.56 -2.52 -23.07
CA GLN A 68 14.80 -1.57 -21.98
C GLN A 68 15.03 -2.29 -20.65
N SER A 69 15.92 -1.75 -19.84
CA SER A 69 16.07 -2.17 -18.46
C SER A 69 14.91 -1.63 -17.62
N ILE A 70 14.22 -2.53 -16.95
CA ILE A 70 13.18 -2.20 -15.95
C ILE A 70 13.77 -2.39 -14.56
N ARG A 71 13.55 -1.40 -13.71
CA ARG A 71 14.02 -1.35 -12.32
C ARG A 71 12.83 -1.36 -11.38
N GLU A 72 12.67 -2.45 -10.68
CA GLU A 72 11.60 -2.64 -9.71
C GLU A 72 12.17 -2.45 -8.31
N ILE A 73 11.59 -1.56 -7.53
CA ILE A 73 12.08 -1.25 -6.17
C ILE A 73 11.56 -2.31 -5.19
N VAL A 74 12.48 -3.10 -4.65
CA VAL A 74 12.18 -4.16 -3.67
C VAL A 74 12.08 -3.57 -2.26
N ASP A 75 13.00 -2.68 -1.87
CA ASP A 75 12.91 -1.88 -0.64
C ASP A 75 13.36 -0.44 -0.90
N GLY A 76 12.77 0.49 -0.15
CA GLY A 76 13.03 1.93 -0.29
C GLY A 76 11.97 2.68 -1.11
N GLN A 77 10.87 2.06 -1.47
CA GLN A 77 9.80 2.67 -2.26
C GLN A 77 9.21 3.92 -1.64
N GLN A 78 8.96 3.91 -0.32
CA GLN A 78 8.43 5.07 0.39
C GLN A 78 9.40 6.27 0.29
N ARG A 79 10.69 6.00 0.37
CA ARG A 79 11.74 7.02 0.20
C ARG A 79 11.71 7.60 -1.21
N LEU A 80 11.77 6.76 -2.23
CA LEU A 80 11.77 7.21 -3.63
C LEU A 80 10.47 7.90 -4.03
N ARG A 81 9.31 7.38 -3.62
CA ARG A 81 8.02 8.06 -3.83
C ARG A 81 7.98 9.43 -3.18
N THR A 82 8.50 9.56 -1.96
CA THR A 82 8.56 10.84 -1.25
C THR A 82 9.45 11.82 -1.98
N ILE A 83 10.64 11.37 -2.41
CA ILE A 83 11.58 12.20 -3.17
C ILE A 83 10.95 12.68 -4.49
N ILE A 84 10.41 11.76 -5.29
CA ILE A 84 9.77 12.09 -6.58
C ILE A 84 8.54 13.00 -6.37
N SER A 85 7.73 12.73 -5.35
CA SER A 85 6.61 13.62 -5.01
C SER A 85 7.07 15.02 -4.65
N PHE A 86 8.16 15.16 -3.91
CA PHE A 86 8.72 16.48 -3.55
C PHE A 86 9.27 17.21 -4.78
N LEU A 87 10.00 16.52 -5.66
CA LEU A 87 10.52 17.10 -6.91
C LEU A 87 9.38 17.59 -7.84
N ASN A 88 8.21 17.00 -7.75
CA ASN A 88 7.01 17.39 -8.49
C ASN A 88 6.07 18.31 -7.67
N ASP A 89 6.60 19.03 -6.68
CA ASP A 89 5.86 19.98 -5.85
C ASP A 89 4.66 19.37 -5.11
N GLY A 90 4.71 18.06 -4.77
CA GLY A 90 3.63 17.35 -4.09
C GLY A 90 3.42 17.76 -2.62
N PHE A 91 4.42 18.33 -1.97
CA PHE A 91 4.35 18.86 -0.59
C PHE A 91 5.51 19.79 -0.30
N VAL A 92 5.41 20.54 0.80
CA VAL A 92 6.45 21.48 1.28
C VAL A 92 7.28 20.87 2.41
N ILE A 93 8.50 21.33 2.59
CA ILE A 93 9.31 21.00 3.78
C ILE A 93 8.63 21.65 5.01
N ASN A 94 8.51 20.90 6.10
CA ASN A 94 7.92 21.41 7.33
C ASN A 94 8.92 22.35 8.06
N LYS A 95 8.48 23.55 8.45
CA LYS A 95 9.28 24.54 9.18
C LYS A 95 9.88 24.00 10.49
N ARG A 96 9.26 22.96 11.10
CA ARG A 96 9.80 22.31 12.30
C ARG A 96 11.05 21.50 12.02
N HIS A 97 11.21 20.96 10.80
CA HIS A 97 12.39 20.18 10.41
C HIS A 97 13.50 21.07 9.87
N ASN A 98 13.13 22.07 9.10
CA ASN A 98 14.07 22.97 8.48
C ASN A 98 13.52 24.41 8.53
N GLN A 99 14.24 25.32 9.19
CA GLN A 99 13.81 26.71 9.33
C GLN A 99 14.08 27.52 8.06
N GLU A 100 15.14 27.17 7.32
CA GLU A 100 15.57 27.87 6.13
C GLU A 100 14.69 27.55 4.92
N PHE A 101 14.46 26.24 4.66
CA PHE A 101 13.70 25.76 3.50
C PHE A 101 12.27 25.34 3.84
N GLY A 102 11.83 25.57 5.07
CA GLY A 102 10.49 25.20 5.52
C GLY A 102 9.39 26.08 4.92
N GLY A 103 8.36 25.43 4.39
CA GLY A 103 7.23 26.08 3.73
C GLY A 103 7.39 26.24 2.22
N TYR A 104 8.51 25.82 1.64
CA TYR A 104 8.78 25.91 0.20
C TYR A 104 8.57 24.56 -0.49
N TYR A 105 8.04 24.62 -1.71
CA TYR A 105 8.06 23.53 -2.69
C TYR A 105 9.44 23.43 -3.34
N PHE A 106 9.71 22.30 -3.99
CA PHE A 106 11.00 22.12 -4.69
C PHE A 106 11.26 23.21 -5.73
N SER A 107 10.27 23.57 -6.55
CA SER A 107 10.36 24.63 -7.56
C SER A 107 10.66 26.02 -7.00
N GLN A 108 10.42 26.26 -5.72
CA GLN A 108 10.60 27.54 -5.05
C GLN A 108 11.94 27.66 -4.30
N LEU A 109 12.68 26.55 -4.16
CA LEU A 109 13.90 26.53 -3.36
C LEU A 109 15.01 27.42 -3.90
N ASP A 110 15.07 27.62 -5.21
CA ASP A 110 16.04 28.51 -5.86
C ASP A 110 15.92 29.96 -5.41
N SER A 111 14.73 30.40 -5.02
CA SER A 111 14.53 31.77 -4.47
C SER A 111 15.17 31.95 -3.09
N VAL A 112 15.47 30.88 -2.37
CA VAL A 112 16.15 30.89 -1.06
C VAL A 112 17.62 30.62 -1.22
N ASN A 113 18.00 29.64 -2.04
CA ASN A 113 19.36 29.26 -2.34
C ASN A 113 19.42 28.65 -3.76
N SER A 114 20.13 29.31 -4.68
CA SER A 114 20.21 28.92 -6.10
C SER A 114 20.91 27.58 -6.34
N GLU A 115 21.66 27.04 -5.38
CA GLU A 115 22.39 25.78 -5.54
C GLU A 115 21.63 24.57 -4.96
N ILE A 116 20.62 24.81 -4.12
CA ILE A 116 19.98 23.73 -3.33
C ILE A 116 19.26 22.70 -4.20
N GLN A 117 18.62 23.11 -5.29
CA GLN A 117 17.97 22.20 -6.23
C GLN A 117 18.99 21.25 -6.88
N ALA A 118 20.13 21.78 -7.30
CA ALA A 118 21.22 20.99 -7.87
C ALA A 118 21.83 20.04 -6.84
N LEU A 119 22.00 20.47 -5.58
CA LEU A 119 22.47 19.62 -4.49
C LEU A 119 21.50 18.46 -4.23
N ILE A 120 20.19 18.72 -4.24
CA ILE A 120 19.16 17.66 -4.07
C ILE A 120 19.19 16.68 -5.25
N LEU A 121 19.24 17.15 -6.49
CA LEU A 121 19.26 16.30 -7.68
C LEU A 121 20.52 15.44 -7.75
N ASN A 122 21.67 15.98 -7.34
CA ASN A 122 22.96 15.28 -7.31
C ASN A 122 23.17 14.43 -6.04
N TYR A 123 22.22 14.46 -5.07
CA TYR A 123 22.34 13.64 -3.88
C TYR A 123 22.36 12.15 -4.25
N GLU A 124 23.39 11.44 -3.80
CA GLU A 124 23.62 10.03 -4.13
C GLU A 124 22.92 9.08 -3.14
N ILE A 125 22.20 8.11 -3.69
CA ILE A 125 21.54 7.04 -2.95
C ILE A 125 22.25 5.74 -3.23
N SER A 126 22.70 5.04 -2.18
CA SER A 126 23.26 3.69 -2.31
C SER A 126 22.18 2.71 -2.69
N ALA A 127 22.46 1.84 -3.64
CA ALA A 127 21.53 0.82 -4.14
C ALA A 127 22.21 -0.55 -4.26
N ASP A 128 21.53 -1.60 -3.80
CA ASP A 128 21.90 -2.98 -4.09
C ASP A 128 21.05 -3.50 -5.25
N LEU A 129 21.71 -3.84 -6.36
CA LEU A 129 21.06 -4.38 -7.56
C LEU A 129 20.95 -5.91 -7.45
N LEU A 130 19.72 -6.41 -7.55
CA LEU A 130 19.37 -7.81 -7.64
C LEU A 130 19.12 -8.15 -9.11
N VAL A 131 20.07 -8.84 -9.74
CA VAL A 131 20.03 -9.09 -11.19
C VAL A 131 19.64 -10.53 -11.45
N ASN A 132 18.65 -10.73 -12.32
CA ASN A 132 18.21 -12.05 -12.80
C ASN A 132 17.78 -13.04 -11.70
N LEU A 133 17.25 -12.54 -10.57
CA LEU A 133 16.70 -13.38 -9.52
C LEU A 133 15.23 -13.71 -9.81
N PRO A 134 14.80 -14.97 -9.55
CA PRO A 134 13.39 -15.36 -9.65
C PRO A 134 12.56 -14.70 -8.55
N ASP A 135 11.24 -14.62 -8.77
CA ASP A 135 10.30 -13.96 -7.85
C ASP A 135 10.36 -14.52 -6.42
N SER A 136 10.57 -15.84 -6.28
CA SER A 136 10.70 -16.50 -4.97
C SER A 136 11.89 -16.00 -4.16
N GLU A 137 13.05 -15.79 -4.80
CA GLU A 137 14.23 -15.23 -4.12
C GLU A 137 14.05 -13.75 -3.76
N ILE A 138 13.41 -12.98 -4.64
CA ILE A 138 13.07 -11.58 -4.36
C ILE A 138 12.16 -11.49 -3.13
N LEU A 139 11.14 -12.36 -3.03
CA LEU A 139 10.25 -12.44 -1.88
C LEU A 139 10.98 -12.84 -0.58
N ASP A 140 11.92 -13.78 -0.65
CA ASP A 140 12.73 -14.16 0.52
C ASP A 140 13.60 -12.98 0.99
N ILE A 141 14.28 -12.30 0.05
CA ILE A 141 15.09 -11.10 0.36
C ILE A 141 14.21 -10.02 0.99
N PHE A 142 13.06 -9.73 0.38
CA PHE A 142 12.13 -8.76 0.91
C PHE A 142 11.64 -9.10 2.32
N SER A 143 11.30 -10.36 2.56
CA SER A 143 10.89 -10.85 3.88
C SER A 143 11.99 -10.66 4.93
N ARG A 144 13.25 -10.94 4.57
CA ARG A 144 14.41 -10.75 5.45
C ARG A 144 14.67 -9.29 5.74
N LEU A 145 14.67 -8.41 4.72
CA LEU A 145 14.85 -6.97 4.90
C LEU A 145 13.81 -6.38 5.86
N ASN A 146 12.54 -6.78 5.70
CA ASN A 146 11.47 -6.33 6.57
C ASN A 146 11.52 -6.91 7.98
N SER A 147 12.09 -8.10 8.18
CA SER A 147 12.20 -8.71 9.50
C SER A 147 13.11 -7.94 10.46
N TYR A 148 14.03 -7.14 9.94
CA TYR A 148 14.93 -6.29 10.74
C TYR A 148 14.33 -4.94 11.13
N SER A 149 13.23 -4.49 10.50
CA SER A 149 12.75 -3.13 10.69
C SER A 149 11.45 -3.02 11.49
N VAL A 150 10.42 -3.78 11.19
CA VAL A 150 9.15 -3.84 11.94
C VAL A 150 8.51 -5.20 11.68
N THR A 151 8.08 -5.89 12.72
CA THR A 151 7.35 -7.16 12.59
C THR A 151 6.09 -6.95 11.76
N LEU A 152 6.02 -7.62 10.59
CA LEU A 152 4.82 -7.66 9.77
C LEU A 152 3.66 -8.24 10.57
N ASN A 153 2.49 -7.60 10.51
CA ASN A 153 1.28 -8.21 11.03
C ASN A 153 0.84 -9.38 10.12
N GLU A 154 -0.12 -10.19 10.56
CA GLU A 154 -0.55 -11.37 9.81
C GLU A 154 -1.11 -11.01 8.42
N GLN A 155 -1.86 -9.91 8.29
CA GLN A 155 -2.40 -9.48 6.99
C GLN A 155 -1.30 -8.99 6.04
N GLU A 156 -0.30 -8.29 6.55
CA GLU A 156 0.84 -7.87 5.75
C GLU A 156 1.65 -9.07 5.23
N LYS A 157 1.81 -10.12 6.06
CA LYS A 157 2.45 -11.38 5.64
C LYS A 157 1.61 -12.12 4.59
N ILE A 158 0.29 -12.19 4.78
CA ILE A 158 -0.63 -12.77 3.81
C ILE A 158 -0.54 -12.03 2.48
N ASN A 159 -0.59 -10.70 2.50
CA ASN A 159 -0.52 -9.88 1.30
C ASN A 159 0.81 -10.02 0.54
N ALA A 160 1.91 -10.23 1.26
CA ALA A 160 3.23 -10.43 0.66
C ALA A 160 3.39 -11.82 0.00
N ASN A 161 2.62 -12.82 0.43
CA ASN A 161 2.80 -14.21 0.01
C ASN A 161 1.68 -14.74 -0.90
N ASN A 162 0.62 -13.96 -1.18
CA ASN A 162 -0.50 -14.40 -1.99
C ASN A 162 -0.78 -13.39 -3.11
N PHE A 163 -1.13 -13.87 -4.29
CA PHE A 163 -1.34 -13.07 -5.51
C PHE A 163 -2.61 -13.48 -6.27
N GLY A 164 -3.36 -14.41 -5.72
CA GLY A 164 -4.56 -14.99 -6.33
C GLY A 164 -5.72 -14.01 -6.50
N PRO A 165 -6.77 -14.41 -7.26
CA PRO A 165 -7.93 -13.56 -7.56
C PRO A 165 -8.63 -13.04 -6.31
N PHE A 166 -8.77 -13.86 -5.26
CA PHE A 166 -9.37 -13.44 -4.00
C PHE A 166 -8.63 -12.25 -3.36
N LYS A 167 -7.29 -12.28 -3.40
CA LYS A 167 -6.44 -11.18 -2.90
C LYS A 167 -6.67 -9.91 -3.70
N VAL A 168 -6.68 -10.02 -5.03
CA VAL A 168 -6.89 -8.88 -5.93
C VAL A 168 -8.26 -8.24 -5.67
N LEU A 169 -9.31 -9.05 -5.55
CA LEU A 169 -10.67 -8.58 -5.24
C LEU A 169 -10.72 -7.85 -3.89
N ALA A 170 -10.13 -8.43 -2.83
CA ALA A 170 -10.11 -7.82 -1.50
C ALA A 170 -9.36 -6.48 -1.49
N ASP A 171 -8.24 -6.38 -2.18
CA ASP A 171 -7.47 -5.14 -2.33
C ASP A 171 -8.27 -4.07 -3.09
N ASN A 172 -8.90 -4.44 -4.22
CA ASN A 172 -9.67 -3.50 -5.04
C ASN A 172 -10.85 -2.92 -4.26
N ILE A 173 -11.65 -3.76 -3.61
CA ILE A 173 -12.79 -3.32 -2.80
C ILE A 173 -12.31 -2.48 -1.61
N SER A 174 -11.26 -2.87 -0.91
CA SER A 174 -10.77 -2.08 0.21
C SER A 174 -10.26 -0.70 -0.21
N HIS A 175 -9.63 -0.59 -1.38
CA HIS A 175 -9.23 0.68 -1.98
C HIS A 175 -10.43 1.56 -2.37
N LYS A 176 -11.42 0.97 -3.04
CA LYS A 176 -12.65 1.65 -3.48
C LYS A 176 -13.38 2.32 -2.31
N TYR A 177 -13.40 1.66 -1.16
CA TYR A 177 -14.10 2.13 0.03
C TYR A 177 -13.21 2.80 1.08
N ASN A 178 -11.96 3.16 0.74
CA ASN A 178 -11.04 3.79 1.69
C ASN A 178 -11.64 5.03 2.39
N ASP A 179 -12.27 5.92 1.61
CA ASP A 179 -12.91 7.13 2.15
C ASP A 179 -14.11 6.79 3.04
N PHE A 180 -14.88 5.76 2.70
CA PHE A 180 -16.00 5.29 3.52
C PHE A 180 -15.53 4.79 4.89
N TRP A 181 -14.44 3.99 4.93
CA TRP A 181 -13.89 3.49 6.19
C TRP A 181 -13.41 4.62 7.10
N LEU A 182 -12.69 5.59 6.53
CA LEU A 182 -12.14 6.73 7.26
C LEU A 182 -13.23 7.71 7.72
N LYS A 183 -14.16 8.09 6.82
CA LYS A 183 -15.26 9.03 7.10
C LYS A 183 -16.15 8.54 8.23
N ASN A 184 -16.43 7.24 8.26
CA ASN A 184 -17.31 6.63 9.27
C ASN A 184 -16.57 6.14 10.51
N ASN A 185 -15.25 6.40 10.64
CA ASN A 185 -14.42 5.97 11.76
C ASN A 185 -14.46 4.44 12.01
N ILE A 186 -14.75 3.63 10.98
CA ILE A 186 -14.74 2.16 11.08
C ILE A 186 -13.30 1.68 11.17
N ILE A 187 -12.41 2.29 10.38
CA ILE A 187 -10.97 2.01 10.39
C ILE A 187 -10.24 3.35 10.41
N ASN A 188 -9.30 3.52 11.31
CA ASN A 188 -8.47 4.72 11.36
C ASN A 188 -7.29 4.62 10.38
N SER A 189 -6.67 5.76 10.06
CA SER A 189 -5.57 5.85 9.10
C SER A 189 -4.40 4.93 9.45
N GLN A 190 -4.06 4.77 10.74
CA GLN A 190 -2.98 3.86 11.15
C GLN A 190 -3.30 2.40 10.86
N ASN A 191 -4.55 1.98 11.04
CA ASN A 191 -4.99 0.64 10.73
C ASN A 191 -5.08 0.38 9.22
N VAL A 192 -5.48 1.38 8.41
CA VAL A 192 -5.39 1.30 6.94
C VAL A 192 -3.95 1.07 6.50
N LEU A 193 -3.00 1.79 7.11
CA LEU A 193 -1.57 1.63 6.85
C LEU A 193 -1.06 0.20 7.15
N ARG A 194 -1.71 -0.50 8.07
CA ARG A 194 -1.42 -1.88 8.48
C ARG A 194 -2.37 -2.89 7.81
N MET A 195 -3.03 -2.51 6.72
CA MET A 195 -3.96 -3.35 5.95
C MET A 195 -5.17 -3.86 6.76
N GLY A 196 -5.61 -3.09 7.74
CA GLY A 196 -6.80 -3.42 8.55
C GLY A 196 -8.09 -3.39 7.74
N ASP A 197 -8.17 -2.54 6.73
CA ASP A 197 -9.25 -2.46 5.75
C ASP A 197 -9.27 -3.68 4.84
N VAL A 198 -8.13 -4.15 4.35
CA VAL A 198 -8.03 -5.40 3.59
C VAL A 198 -8.46 -6.59 4.44
N THR A 199 -8.07 -6.59 5.74
CA THR A 199 -8.50 -7.62 6.69
C THR A 199 -10.02 -7.66 6.84
N LEU A 200 -10.67 -6.50 7.03
CA LEU A 200 -12.12 -6.41 7.14
C LEU A 200 -12.81 -6.86 5.86
N VAL A 201 -12.39 -6.33 4.71
CA VAL A 201 -12.99 -6.68 3.40
C VAL A 201 -12.82 -8.17 3.11
N SER A 202 -11.67 -8.76 3.41
CA SER A 202 -11.46 -10.20 3.26
C SER A 202 -12.44 -11.01 4.11
N ASP A 203 -12.65 -10.63 5.37
CA ASP A 203 -13.62 -11.28 6.27
C ASP A 203 -15.05 -11.15 5.73
N LEU A 204 -15.43 -9.99 5.20
CA LEU A 204 -16.75 -9.76 4.59
C LEU A 204 -16.94 -10.61 3.32
N ILE A 205 -15.98 -10.67 2.42
CA ILE A 205 -16.06 -11.49 1.20
C ILE A 205 -16.16 -12.99 1.58
N ILE A 206 -15.41 -13.43 2.59
CA ILE A 206 -15.51 -14.82 3.09
C ILE A 206 -16.93 -15.09 3.59
N ALA A 207 -17.54 -14.17 4.34
CA ALA A 207 -18.91 -14.32 4.82
C ALA A 207 -19.92 -14.39 3.66
N MET A 208 -19.73 -13.58 2.61
CA MET A 208 -20.58 -13.59 1.41
C MET A 208 -20.49 -14.93 0.67
N CYS A 209 -19.29 -15.50 0.54
CA CYS A 209 -19.04 -16.71 -0.25
C CYS A 209 -19.27 -18.00 0.52
N GLU A 210 -18.82 -18.06 1.77
CA GLU A 210 -18.67 -19.30 2.54
C GLU A 210 -19.50 -19.31 3.83
N GLY A 211 -20.18 -18.20 4.13
CA GLY A 211 -20.94 -18.05 5.37
C GLY A 211 -20.11 -17.51 6.52
N ILE A 212 -20.79 -17.21 7.64
CA ILE A 212 -20.15 -16.67 8.84
C ILE A 212 -19.27 -17.72 9.49
N GLN A 213 -18.02 -17.39 9.73
CA GLN A 213 -17.03 -18.27 10.32
C GLN A 213 -16.91 -18.05 11.83
N THR A 214 -16.85 -19.14 12.60
CA THR A 214 -16.69 -19.10 14.06
C THR A 214 -15.32 -18.61 14.52
N LYS A 215 -14.31 -18.69 13.65
CA LYS A 215 -12.95 -18.19 13.88
C LYS A 215 -12.43 -17.52 12.62
N LYS A 216 -11.61 -16.47 12.77
CA LYS A 216 -10.94 -15.84 11.64
C LYS A 216 -10.02 -16.84 10.94
N GLN A 217 -10.36 -17.17 9.71
CA GLN A 217 -9.63 -18.13 8.87
C GLN A 217 -9.08 -17.47 7.60
N ILE A 218 -8.87 -16.16 7.63
CA ILE A 218 -8.46 -15.37 6.45
C ILE A 218 -7.29 -16.01 5.71
N LYS A 219 -6.23 -16.40 6.44
CA LYS A 219 -5.06 -17.04 5.86
C LYS A 219 -5.37 -18.32 5.08
N SER A 220 -6.27 -19.16 5.59
CA SER A 220 -6.66 -20.41 4.92
C SER A 220 -7.44 -20.16 3.64
N TYR A 221 -8.26 -19.11 3.60
CA TYR A 221 -9.00 -18.73 2.40
C TYR A 221 -8.11 -18.09 1.32
N TYR A 222 -7.13 -17.31 1.70
CA TYR A 222 -6.11 -16.85 0.75
C TYR A 222 -5.39 -18.03 0.09
N ALA A 223 -4.94 -19.00 0.88
CA ALA A 223 -4.31 -20.21 0.33
C ALA A 223 -5.28 -21.06 -0.51
N LYS A 224 -6.56 -21.22 -0.06
CA LYS A 224 -7.60 -21.94 -0.80
C LYS A 224 -7.86 -21.32 -2.18
N TYR A 225 -7.84 -20.01 -2.27
CA TYR A 225 -8.22 -19.25 -3.46
C TYR A 225 -7.02 -18.64 -4.22
N GLU A 226 -5.81 -19.12 -3.96
CA GLU A 226 -4.60 -18.61 -4.64
C GLU A 226 -4.62 -18.85 -6.15
N ASN A 227 -5.03 -20.06 -6.58
CA ASN A 227 -4.99 -20.44 -7.99
C ASN A 227 -6.37 -20.50 -8.64
N ASN A 228 -7.44 -20.63 -7.87
CA ASN A 228 -8.79 -20.74 -8.38
C ASN A 228 -9.79 -20.14 -7.40
N PHE A 229 -10.50 -19.11 -7.84
CA PHE A 229 -11.58 -18.47 -7.12
C PHE A 229 -12.91 -18.80 -7.84
N PRO A 230 -13.76 -19.67 -7.29
CA PRO A 230 -14.92 -20.22 -8.00
C PRO A 230 -16.11 -19.25 -8.09
N TYR A 231 -15.96 -18.02 -7.67
CA TYR A 231 -17.00 -16.99 -7.66
C TYR A 231 -16.70 -15.90 -8.69
N GLU A 232 -17.74 -15.36 -9.30
CA GLU A 232 -17.61 -14.25 -10.25
C GLU A 232 -17.33 -12.95 -9.49
N GLU A 233 -16.13 -12.40 -9.66
CA GLU A 233 -15.65 -11.22 -8.95
C GLU A 233 -16.56 -10.01 -9.15
N ASN A 234 -17.03 -9.77 -10.37
CA ASN A 234 -17.93 -8.65 -10.70
C ASN A 234 -19.28 -8.76 -9.97
N ILE A 235 -19.81 -9.97 -9.81
CA ILE A 235 -21.07 -10.20 -9.08
C ILE A 235 -20.86 -9.94 -7.60
N LEU A 236 -19.78 -10.45 -7.02
CA LEU A 236 -19.44 -10.21 -5.62
C LEU A 236 -19.22 -8.73 -5.34
N GLU A 237 -18.49 -8.03 -6.21
CA GLU A 237 -18.28 -6.59 -6.06
C GLU A 237 -19.61 -5.83 -6.13
N SER A 238 -20.49 -6.16 -7.08
CA SER A 238 -21.81 -5.52 -7.20
C SER A 238 -22.69 -5.76 -5.97
N CYS A 239 -22.68 -6.97 -5.42
CA CYS A 239 -23.41 -7.28 -4.18
C CYS A 239 -22.83 -6.54 -2.98
N PHE A 240 -21.51 -6.42 -2.90
CA PHE A 240 -20.82 -5.63 -1.88
C PHE A 240 -21.22 -4.16 -1.97
N ASP A 241 -21.14 -3.59 -3.17
CA ASP A 241 -21.52 -2.20 -3.47
C ASP A 241 -22.96 -1.89 -3.05
N HIS A 242 -23.88 -2.78 -3.42
CA HIS A 242 -25.29 -2.61 -3.05
C HIS A 242 -25.49 -2.68 -1.55
N THR A 243 -24.81 -3.59 -0.86
CA THR A 243 -24.88 -3.69 0.61
C THR A 243 -24.37 -2.43 1.29
N ILE A 244 -23.23 -1.89 0.86
CA ILE A 244 -22.68 -0.62 1.38
C ILE A 244 -23.62 0.55 1.05
N SER A 245 -24.23 0.56 -0.14
CA SER A 245 -25.20 1.60 -0.53
C SER A 245 -26.43 1.59 0.39
N VAL A 246 -26.96 0.41 0.72
CA VAL A 246 -28.09 0.28 1.67
C VAL A 246 -27.70 0.82 3.05
N ILE A 247 -26.50 0.45 3.55
CA ILE A 247 -25.98 0.96 4.83
C ILE A 247 -25.87 2.49 4.78
N SER A 248 -25.29 3.04 3.71
CA SER A 248 -25.11 4.47 3.54
C SER A 248 -26.45 5.20 3.50
N ASN A 249 -27.46 4.66 2.80
CA ASN A 249 -28.78 5.26 2.70
C ASN A 249 -29.57 5.24 4.03
N VAL A 250 -29.34 4.20 4.85
CA VAL A 250 -30.03 4.07 6.16
C VAL A 250 -29.42 4.97 7.22
N PHE A 251 -28.09 5.10 7.23
CA PHE A 251 -27.38 5.83 8.28
C PHE A 251 -26.93 7.22 7.87
N ASP A 252 -26.87 7.51 6.55
CA ASP A 252 -26.31 8.74 6.00
C ASP A 252 -24.95 9.09 6.67
N ASP A 253 -24.80 10.30 7.20
CA ASP A 253 -23.59 10.73 7.93
C ASP A 253 -23.57 10.28 9.41
N ASP A 254 -24.61 9.63 9.87
CA ASP A 254 -24.76 9.27 11.30
C ASP A 254 -24.08 7.95 11.69
N LEU A 255 -23.63 7.13 10.73
CA LEU A 255 -22.96 5.84 11.00
C LEU A 255 -21.80 6.00 11.99
N LYS A 256 -20.98 7.04 11.82
CA LYS A 256 -19.86 7.37 12.70
C LYS A 256 -20.24 7.68 14.15
N SER A 257 -21.51 8.04 14.38
CA SER A 257 -22.07 8.37 15.70
C SER A 257 -22.67 7.15 16.40
N THR A 258 -22.83 6.05 15.68
CA THR A 258 -23.36 4.79 16.22
C THR A 258 -22.26 3.85 16.71
N GLU A 259 -22.64 2.81 17.44
CA GLU A 259 -21.72 1.72 17.82
C GLU A 259 -21.26 0.89 16.62
N PHE A 260 -21.97 0.94 15.48
CA PHE A 260 -21.60 0.23 14.25
C PHE A 260 -20.29 0.73 13.61
N LYS A 261 -19.73 1.83 14.06
CA LYS A 261 -18.36 2.22 13.72
C LYS A 261 -17.28 1.24 14.22
N ARG A 262 -17.60 0.40 15.21
CA ARG A 262 -16.65 -0.64 15.68
C ARG A 262 -16.60 -1.79 14.68
N ILE A 263 -15.41 -2.20 14.26
CA ILE A 263 -15.19 -3.19 13.20
C ILE A 263 -16.06 -4.44 13.35
N HIS A 264 -16.14 -5.01 14.55
CA HIS A 264 -16.93 -6.24 14.78
C HIS A 264 -18.44 -6.00 14.68
N LEU A 265 -18.95 -4.83 15.07
CA LEU A 265 -20.34 -4.46 14.92
C LEU A 265 -20.67 -4.08 13.48
N PHE A 266 -19.72 -3.43 12.78
CA PHE A 266 -19.87 -3.19 11.35
C PHE A 266 -19.93 -4.50 10.55
N TYR A 267 -19.07 -5.47 10.90
CA TYR A 267 -19.14 -6.81 10.30
C TYR A 267 -20.53 -7.43 10.48
N THR A 268 -21.10 -7.36 11.71
CA THR A 268 -22.44 -7.86 12.00
C THR A 268 -23.51 -7.11 11.20
N LEU A 269 -23.45 -5.80 11.12
CA LEU A 269 -24.37 -4.96 10.35
C LEU A 269 -24.32 -5.33 8.87
N PHE A 270 -23.14 -5.38 8.29
CA PHE A 270 -22.95 -5.71 6.88
C PHE A 270 -23.49 -7.13 6.58
N THR A 271 -23.12 -8.13 7.37
CA THR A 271 -23.54 -9.50 7.14
C THR A 271 -25.05 -9.68 7.34
N ALA A 272 -25.68 -8.96 8.28
CA ALA A 272 -27.13 -8.99 8.45
C ALA A 272 -27.85 -8.39 7.23
N ILE A 273 -27.44 -7.24 6.74
CA ILE A 273 -28.02 -6.60 5.55
C ILE A 273 -27.77 -7.46 4.31
N TYR A 274 -26.54 -7.96 4.13
CA TYR A 274 -26.23 -8.86 3.03
C TYR A 274 -27.10 -10.13 3.05
N HIS A 275 -27.31 -10.71 4.23
CA HIS A 275 -28.18 -11.88 4.38
C HIS A 275 -29.62 -11.57 4.00
N MET A 276 -30.15 -10.41 4.39
CA MET A 276 -31.51 -9.96 4.00
C MET A 276 -31.66 -9.77 2.49
N LEU A 277 -30.60 -9.33 1.80
CA LEU A 277 -30.62 -9.03 0.37
C LEU A 277 -30.39 -10.29 -0.50
N TYR A 278 -29.48 -11.15 -0.09
CA TYR A 278 -28.93 -12.22 -0.96
C TYR A 278 -28.92 -13.60 -0.29
N GLY A 279 -29.07 -13.65 1.03
CA GLY A 279 -28.86 -14.88 1.80
C GLY A 279 -27.37 -15.16 2.06
N ILE A 280 -27.06 -15.67 3.24
CA ILE A 280 -25.73 -16.17 3.61
C ILE A 280 -25.85 -17.67 3.85
N LYS A 281 -24.91 -18.47 3.34
CA LYS A 281 -24.83 -19.90 3.61
C LYS A 281 -24.79 -20.14 5.12
N ASN A 282 -25.43 -21.19 5.56
CA ASN A 282 -25.48 -21.66 6.96
C ASN A 282 -26.21 -20.74 7.96
N ILE A 283 -27.04 -19.82 7.47
CA ILE A 283 -27.94 -19.03 8.31
C ILE A 283 -29.37 -19.28 7.84
N GLU A 284 -30.22 -19.83 8.72
CA GLU A 284 -31.67 -19.91 8.51
C GLU A 284 -32.33 -18.69 9.16
N LEU A 285 -33.19 -18.00 8.41
CA LEU A 285 -34.09 -17.02 9.00
C LEU A 285 -35.15 -17.74 9.80
N THR A 286 -35.07 -17.68 11.13
CA THR A 286 -36.21 -18.06 11.98
C THR A 286 -37.26 -16.94 11.86
N HIS A 287 -38.39 -17.27 11.23
CA HIS A 287 -39.54 -16.36 11.12
C HIS A 287 -40.25 -16.21 12.46
#